data_4a952925ec9d99ee0a51b621ad89810f
#
_entry.id   4a952925ec9d99ee0a51b621ad89810f
#
_cell.length_a   1.000
_cell.length_b   1.000
_cell.length_c   1.000
_cell.angle_alpha   90.00
_cell.angle_beta   90.00
_cell.angle_gamma   90.00
#
_symmetry.space_group_name_H-M   'P 1'
#
loop_
_entity.id
_entity.type
_entity.pdbx_description
1 polymer ?
#
loop_
_entity_poly.entity_id
_entity_poly.type
_entity_poly.pdbx_seq_one_letter_code
_entity_poly.pdbx_strand_id
1 'polypeptide(L)'
;MTRGTLDRPAPPAAVQVSRNVRPVMLLTLNVELEEPAIAFAIDSAAEAGAELYICDAIPLEYRNYVGHVARQYAEQMNRKHLDAVARRARDHGVTTTQLAFHNPKPVKTALEVAQTERIGLLVFGANRKELGKRTFRKAVKRIRENPPCLVWVPAD
;
A
#
# COMPACT_ATOMS: atom_id res chain seq x y z
N MET A 1 13.83 35.17 -23.35
CA MET A 1 14.02 34.99 -23.15
C MET A 1 14.30 34.70 -23.24
N THR A 2 14.20 34.60 -23.20
CA THR A 2 14.44 34.32 -23.06
C THR A 2 14.48 33.88 -23.14
N ARG A 3 14.32 33.85 -23.28
CA ARG A 3 14.32 33.26 -23.23
C ARG A 3 14.57 32.57 -23.40
N GLY A 4 14.53 32.30 -23.44
CA GLY A 4 14.72 31.50 -23.49
C GLY A 4 14.63 30.71 -23.53
N THR A 5 14.60 30.40 -23.61
CA THR A 5 14.50 29.62 -23.50
C THR A 5 14.16 29.00 -23.15
N LEU A 6 13.71 28.84 -22.85
CA LEU A 6 13.29 28.18 -22.40
C LEU A 6 12.69 27.70 -22.08
N ASP A 7 12.38 27.91 -22.36
CA ASP A 7 11.50 27.53 -21.86
C ASP A 7 10.98 26.42 -21.92
N ARG A 8 10.70 25.91 -21.31
CA ARG A 8 10.27 24.83 -21.26
C ARG A 8 9.21 24.47 -20.62
N PRO A 9 8.64 23.79 -20.63
CA PRO A 9 7.30 23.54 -20.41
C PRO A 9 6.99 22.94 -19.10
N ALA A 10 5.86 23.32 -18.56
CA ALA A 10 5.43 22.97 -17.23
C ALA A 10 5.22 21.47 -16.98
N PRO A 11 4.63 20.69 -17.90
CA PRO A 11 4.47 19.26 -17.64
C PRO A 11 5.75 18.52 -17.28
N PRO A 12 6.88 18.84 -17.90
CA PRO A 12 8.14 18.21 -17.51
C PRO A 12 8.49 18.43 -16.03
N ALA A 13 8.18 19.60 -15.50
CA ALA A 13 8.47 19.87 -14.10
C ALA A 13 7.66 18.98 -13.18
N ALA A 14 6.38 18.81 -13.46
CA ALA A 14 5.52 17.95 -12.64
C ALA A 14 5.98 16.49 -12.72
N VAL A 15 6.33 16.03 -13.91
CA VAL A 15 6.81 14.65 -14.10
C VAL A 15 8.14 14.44 -13.37
N GLN A 16 9.02 15.45 -13.42
CA GLN A 16 10.30 15.36 -12.74
C GLN A 16 10.13 15.23 -11.22
N VAL A 17 9.21 16.01 -10.65
CA VAL A 17 8.92 15.93 -9.23
C VAL A 17 8.46 14.53 -8.86
N SER A 18 7.55 13.96 -9.66
CA SER A 18 7.05 12.61 -9.42
C SER A 18 8.14 11.56 -9.47
N ARG A 19 9.09 11.70 -10.39
CA ARG A 19 10.18 10.73 -10.54
C ARG A 19 11.13 10.74 -9.36
N ASN A 20 11.27 11.89 -8.68
CA ASN A 20 12.19 12.04 -7.56
C ASN A 20 11.55 11.70 -6.22
N VAL A 21 10.26 11.49 -6.20
CA VAL A 21 9.54 11.19 -4.96
C VAL A 21 9.25 9.70 -4.90
N ARG A 22 9.63 9.09 -3.78
CA ARG A 22 9.39 7.66 -3.57
C ARG A 22 7.91 7.43 -3.27
N PRO A 23 7.37 6.32 -3.77
CA PRO A 23 5.95 6.01 -3.56
C PRO A 23 5.61 5.73 -2.10
N VAL A 24 4.32 5.83 -1.80
CA VAL A 24 3.75 5.40 -0.52
C VAL A 24 3.10 4.04 -0.75
N MET A 25 3.33 3.10 0.17
CA MET A 25 2.68 1.79 0.12
C MET A 25 1.65 1.71 1.24
N LEU A 26 0.42 1.38 0.90
CA LEU A 26 -0.65 1.08 1.85
C LEU A 26 -0.87 -0.42 1.82
N LEU A 27 -0.57 -1.09 2.92
CA LEU A 27 -0.48 -2.55 2.98
C LEU A 27 -1.55 -3.16 3.87
N THR A 28 -2.20 -4.20 3.37
CA THR A 28 -3.09 -5.05 4.17
C THR A 28 -2.76 -6.53 3.91
N LEU A 29 -3.32 -7.39 4.74
CA LEU A 29 -3.09 -8.85 4.68
C LEU A 29 -4.42 -9.57 4.48
N ASN A 30 -5.04 -9.34 3.34
CA ASN A 30 -6.32 -9.97 2.95
C ASN A 30 -7.47 -9.64 3.91
N VAL A 31 -7.41 -8.47 4.53
CA VAL A 31 -8.51 -7.92 5.35
C VAL A 31 -8.68 -6.46 4.95
N GLU A 32 -9.80 -5.86 5.37
CA GLU A 32 -10.03 -4.45 5.07
C GLU A 32 -8.99 -3.56 5.72
N LEU A 33 -8.81 -2.40 5.13
CA LEU A 33 -7.92 -1.37 5.68
C LEU A 33 -8.68 -0.53 6.70
N GLU A 34 -7.98 -0.10 7.74
CA GLU A 34 -8.56 0.82 8.73
C GLU A 34 -8.56 2.24 8.20
N GLU A 35 -9.61 2.97 8.54
CA GLU A 35 -9.81 4.32 8.03
C GLU A 35 -8.63 5.28 8.33
N PRO A 36 -8.07 5.29 9.55
CA PRO A 36 -6.92 6.17 9.80
C PRO A 36 -5.74 5.89 8.89
N ALA A 37 -5.49 4.63 8.55
CA ALA A 37 -4.40 4.26 7.66
C ALA A 37 -4.69 4.74 6.24
N ILE A 38 -5.92 4.57 5.77
CA ILE A 38 -6.32 5.00 4.44
C ILE A 38 -6.10 6.52 4.32
N ALA A 39 -6.64 7.27 5.27
CA ALA A 39 -6.53 8.72 5.26
C ALA A 39 -5.09 9.17 5.29
N PHE A 40 -4.28 8.57 6.16
CA PHE A 40 -2.87 8.96 6.29
C PHE A 40 -2.08 8.68 5.02
N ALA A 41 -2.31 7.51 4.40
CA ALA A 41 -1.60 7.15 3.18
C ALA A 41 -1.97 8.07 2.02
N ILE A 42 -3.26 8.34 1.84
CA ILE A 42 -3.72 9.22 0.76
C ILE A 42 -3.20 10.63 0.97
N ASP A 43 -3.31 11.16 2.18
CA ASP A 43 -2.85 12.52 2.48
C ASP A 43 -1.34 12.64 2.28
N SER A 44 -0.58 11.63 2.73
CA SER A 44 0.87 11.63 2.58
C SER A 44 1.28 11.61 1.11
N ALA A 45 0.62 10.78 0.30
CA ALA A 45 0.91 10.70 -1.12
C ALA A 45 0.55 12.01 -1.82
N ALA A 46 -0.61 12.58 -1.48
CA ALA A 46 -1.07 13.82 -2.10
C ALA A 46 -0.12 14.97 -1.79
N GLU A 47 0.29 15.11 -0.52
CA GLU A 47 1.19 16.19 -0.13
C GLU A 47 2.56 16.08 -0.79
N ALA A 48 3.05 14.86 -0.93
CA ALA A 48 4.37 14.64 -1.49
C ALA A 48 4.37 14.59 -3.01
N GLY A 49 3.22 14.54 -3.65
CA GLY A 49 3.13 14.30 -5.09
C GLY A 49 3.60 12.91 -5.44
N ALA A 50 3.40 11.94 -4.55
CA ALA A 50 3.88 10.57 -4.71
C ALA A 50 2.77 9.66 -5.21
N GLU A 51 3.18 8.59 -5.87
CA GLU A 51 2.26 7.52 -6.24
C GLU A 51 1.89 6.72 -5.00
N LEU A 52 0.68 6.17 -4.98
CA LEU A 52 0.22 5.31 -3.89
C LEU A 52 0.08 3.87 -4.40
N TYR A 53 0.83 2.98 -3.78
CA TYR A 53 0.71 1.54 -4.03
C TYR A 53 -0.23 0.96 -2.99
N ILE A 54 -1.33 0.38 -3.44
CA ILE A 54 -2.29 -0.28 -2.55
C ILE A 54 -2.03 -1.77 -2.67
N CYS A 55 -1.49 -2.36 -1.61
CA CYS A 55 -0.96 -3.72 -1.66
C CYS A 55 -1.73 -4.65 -0.74
N ASP A 56 -2.12 -5.79 -1.29
CA ASP A 56 -2.76 -6.85 -0.53
C ASP A 56 -1.84 -8.07 -0.55
N ALA A 57 -1.21 -8.35 0.59
CA ALA A 57 -0.35 -9.50 0.75
C ALA A 57 -1.19 -10.63 1.34
N ILE A 58 -1.50 -11.62 0.51
CA ILE A 58 -2.47 -12.66 0.84
C ILE A 58 -1.74 -13.92 1.28
N PRO A 59 -2.03 -14.41 2.51
CA PRO A 59 -1.41 -15.67 2.96
C PRO A 59 -1.82 -16.83 2.06
N LEU A 60 -0.83 -17.56 1.60
CA LEU A 60 -1.08 -18.76 0.78
C LEU A 60 -1.04 -19.96 1.69
N GLU A 61 -2.17 -20.66 1.82
CA GLU A 61 -2.27 -21.84 2.64
C GLU A 61 -2.81 -23.00 1.82
N TYR A 62 -2.16 -24.15 1.94
CA TYR A 62 -2.58 -25.37 1.26
C TYR A 62 -3.45 -26.16 2.20
N ARG A 63 -4.69 -25.71 2.37
CA ARG A 63 -5.64 -26.36 3.26
C ARG A 63 -6.67 -27.14 2.48
N ASN A 64 -7.70 -27.59 3.16
CA ASN A 64 -8.76 -28.33 2.50
C ASN A 64 -9.55 -27.42 1.55
N TYR A 65 -10.37 -28.07 0.72
CA TYR A 65 -11.13 -27.39 -0.32
C TYR A 65 -12.06 -26.28 0.25
N VAL A 66 -12.67 -26.56 1.40
CA VAL A 66 -13.60 -25.61 2.01
C VAL A 66 -12.88 -24.31 2.39
N GLY A 67 -11.69 -24.45 2.99
CA GLY A 67 -10.89 -23.29 3.34
C GLY A 67 -10.47 -22.50 2.11
N HIS A 68 -10.17 -23.19 1.02
CA HIS A 68 -9.79 -22.53 -0.22
C HIS A 68 -10.94 -21.67 -0.78
N VAL A 69 -12.15 -22.24 -0.80
CA VAL A 69 -13.34 -21.50 -1.29
C VAL A 69 -13.61 -20.28 -0.43
N ALA A 70 -13.54 -20.43 0.89
CA ALA A 70 -13.77 -19.32 1.81
C ALA A 70 -12.74 -18.20 1.58
N ARG A 71 -11.48 -18.56 1.36
CA ARG A 71 -10.43 -17.56 1.10
C ARG A 71 -10.67 -16.83 -0.21
N GLN A 72 -11.09 -17.53 -1.26
CA GLN A 72 -11.39 -16.86 -2.53
C GLN A 72 -12.51 -15.85 -2.39
N TYR A 73 -13.54 -16.20 -1.62
CA TYR A 73 -14.63 -15.27 -1.37
C TYR A 73 -14.13 -14.02 -0.63
N ALA A 74 -13.32 -14.22 0.40
CA ALA A 74 -12.75 -13.12 1.17
C ALA A 74 -11.88 -12.22 0.29
N GLU A 75 -11.10 -12.82 -0.61
CA GLU A 75 -10.27 -12.04 -1.53
C GLU A 75 -11.11 -11.17 -2.45
N GLN A 76 -12.22 -11.71 -2.97
CA GLN A 76 -13.09 -10.94 -3.85
C GLN A 76 -13.71 -9.76 -3.12
N MET A 77 -14.17 -9.98 -1.89
CA MET A 77 -14.75 -8.91 -1.10
C MET A 77 -13.73 -7.84 -0.77
N ASN A 78 -12.52 -8.25 -0.42
CA ASN A 78 -11.47 -7.30 -0.11
C ASN A 78 -11.02 -6.53 -1.34
N ARG A 79 -11.03 -7.16 -2.50
CA ARG A 79 -10.68 -6.47 -3.75
C ARG A 79 -11.63 -5.32 -4.03
N LYS A 80 -12.94 -5.52 -3.80
CA LYS A 80 -13.92 -4.45 -3.96
C LYS A 80 -13.63 -3.29 -3.00
N HIS A 81 -13.24 -3.61 -1.78
CA HIS A 81 -12.87 -2.59 -0.80
C HIS A 81 -11.65 -1.80 -1.29
N LEU A 82 -10.63 -2.50 -1.79
CA LEU A 82 -9.42 -1.84 -2.26
C LEU A 82 -9.66 -1.01 -3.51
N ASP A 83 -10.57 -1.46 -4.38
CA ASP A 83 -10.97 -0.66 -5.55
C ASP A 83 -11.60 0.66 -5.12
N ALA A 84 -12.41 0.64 -4.06
CA ALA A 84 -13.02 1.85 -3.53
C ALA A 84 -11.96 2.78 -2.93
N VAL A 85 -10.97 2.22 -2.24
CA VAL A 85 -9.86 3.01 -1.69
C VAL A 85 -9.06 3.66 -2.82
N ALA A 86 -8.79 2.92 -3.88
CA ALA A 86 -8.06 3.44 -5.04
C ALA A 86 -8.84 4.58 -5.69
N ARG A 87 -10.16 4.44 -5.83
CA ARG A 87 -11.00 5.49 -6.39
C ARG A 87 -10.94 6.75 -5.53
N ARG A 88 -11.02 6.56 -4.21
CA ARG A 88 -10.92 7.68 -3.26
C ARG A 88 -9.59 8.42 -3.40
N ALA A 89 -8.50 7.69 -3.56
CA ALA A 89 -7.18 8.29 -3.76
C ALA A 89 -7.12 9.08 -5.06
N ARG A 90 -7.65 8.52 -6.14
CA ARG A 90 -7.66 9.22 -7.42
C ARG A 90 -8.51 10.49 -7.37
N ASP A 91 -9.59 10.47 -6.60
CA ASP A 91 -10.41 11.67 -6.40
C ASP A 91 -9.63 12.77 -5.70
N HIS A 92 -8.58 12.42 -4.97
CA HIS A 92 -7.67 13.37 -4.33
C HIS A 92 -6.45 13.69 -5.20
N GLY A 93 -6.48 13.30 -6.46
CA GLY A 93 -5.39 13.58 -7.40
C GLY A 93 -4.18 12.68 -7.25
N VAL A 94 -4.32 11.55 -6.57
CA VAL A 94 -3.21 10.62 -6.34
C VAL A 94 -3.23 9.51 -7.39
N THR A 95 -2.08 9.28 -8.03
CA THR A 95 -1.92 8.16 -8.95
C THR A 95 -1.77 6.88 -8.13
N THR A 96 -2.51 5.84 -8.51
CA THR A 96 -2.53 4.58 -7.75
C THR A 96 -2.07 3.40 -8.59
N THR A 97 -1.47 2.43 -7.90
CA THR A 97 -1.17 1.11 -8.44
C THR A 97 -1.63 0.09 -7.42
N GLN A 98 -2.42 -0.89 -7.86
CA GLN A 98 -2.89 -1.95 -6.96
C GLN A 98 -2.09 -3.21 -7.21
N LEU A 99 -1.58 -3.82 -6.14
CA LEU A 99 -0.83 -5.07 -6.19
C LEU A 99 -1.46 -6.07 -5.25
N ALA A 100 -1.62 -7.29 -5.71
CA ALA A 100 -2.08 -8.40 -4.88
C ALA A 100 -1.18 -9.60 -5.15
N PHE A 101 -0.68 -10.22 -4.11
CA PHE A 101 0.18 -11.38 -4.28
C PHE A 101 -0.07 -12.39 -3.18
N HIS A 102 0.04 -13.66 -3.55
CA HIS A 102 -0.16 -14.79 -2.66
C HIS A 102 1.19 -15.36 -2.27
N ASN A 103 1.42 -15.54 -0.98
CA ASN A 103 2.70 -16.06 -0.51
C ASN A 103 2.53 -16.69 0.87
N PRO A 104 3.25 -17.81 1.17
CA PRO A 104 3.22 -18.39 2.52
C PRO A 104 3.74 -17.44 3.59
N LYS A 105 4.58 -16.49 3.20
CA LYS A 105 5.13 -15.47 4.11
C LYS A 105 4.80 -14.08 3.56
N PRO A 106 3.53 -13.66 3.70
CA PRO A 106 3.08 -12.44 3.02
C PRO A 106 3.78 -11.16 3.49
N VAL A 107 4.08 -11.04 4.78
CA VAL A 107 4.76 -9.85 5.28
C VAL A 107 6.17 -9.74 4.70
N LYS A 108 6.90 -10.85 4.68
CA LYS A 108 8.24 -10.87 4.12
C LYS A 108 8.23 -10.44 2.65
N THR A 109 7.28 -10.98 1.89
CA THR A 109 7.14 -10.64 0.47
C THR A 109 6.79 -9.17 0.30
N ALA A 110 5.91 -8.63 1.15
CA ALA A 110 5.56 -7.23 1.10
C ALA A 110 6.78 -6.33 1.33
N LEU A 111 7.63 -6.71 2.27
CA LEU A 111 8.86 -5.94 2.54
C LEU A 111 9.83 -6.00 1.35
N GLU A 112 9.90 -7.14 0.68
CA GLU A 112 10.71 -7.28 -0.53
C GLU A 112 10.17 -6.41 -1.66
N VAL A 113 8.85 -6.39 -1.83
CA VAL A 113 8.21 -5.52 -2.82
C VAL A 113 8.50 -4.06 -2.50
N ALA A 114 8.43 -3.69 -1.22
CA ALA A 114 8.72 -2.31 -0.82
C ALA A 114 10.13 -1.90 -1.20
N GLN A 115 11.11 -2.79 -1.07
CA GLN A 115 12.47 -2.50 -1.49
C GLN A 115 12.59 -2.41 -3.01
N THR A 116 12.01 -3.36 -3.72
CA THR A 116 12.08 -3.41 -5.18
C THR A 116 11.43 -2.19 -5.81
N GLU A 117 10.29 -1.76 -5.28
CA GLU A 117 9.56 -0.61 -5.79
C GLU A 117 10.04 0.71 -5.19
N ARG A 118 11.07 0.67 -4.36
CA ARG A 118 11.68 1.85 -3.75
C ARG A 118 10.69 2.69 -2.96
N ILE A 119 9.85 2.04 -2.20
CA ILE A 119 8.85 2.69 -1.36
C ILE A 119 9.54 3.59 -0.34
N GLY A 120 9.02 4.79 -0.13
CA GLY A 120 9.53 5.74 0.84
C GLY A 120 8.81 5.73 2.17
N LEU A 121 7.53 5.34 2.16
CA LEU A 121 6.71 5.25 3.37
C LEU A 121 5.79 4.03 3.24
N LEU A 122 5.88 3.14 4.22
CA LEU A 122 4.99 1.98 4.29
C LEU A 122 3.97 2.22 5.39
N VAL A 123 2.69 2.22 5.02
CA VAL A 123 1.58 2.38 5.94
C VAL A 123 0.91 1.02 6.10
N PHE A 124 1.02 0.42 7.28
CA PHE A 124 0.40 -0.86 7.56
C PHE A 124 -1.02 -0.61 8.08
N GLY A 125 -2.01 -0.93 7.26
CA GLY A 125 -3.39 -0.56 7.54
C GLY A 125 -4.36 -1.70 7.75
N ALA A 126 -3.87 -2.93 7.89
CA ALA A 126 -4.74 -4.09 8.06
C ALA A 126 -5.65 -3.92 9.28
N ASN A 127 -6.94 -4.20 9.10
CA ASN A 127 -7.91 -4.09 10.18
C ASN A 127 -7.55 -5.05 11.30
N ARG A 128 -7.31 -4.51 12.48
CA ARG A 128 -6.82 -5.26 13.63
C ARG A 128 -7.79 -6.34 14.08
N LYS A 129 -9.08 -6.03 14.07
CA LYS A 129 -10.11 -6.99 14.50
C LYS A 129 -10.24 -8.14 13.53
N GLU A 130 -10.24 -7.84 12.22
CA GLU A 130 -10.39 -8.87 11.19
C GLU A 130 -9.16 -9.76 11.10
N LEU A 131 -7.98 -9.16 11.24
CA LEU A 131 -6.73 -9.91 11.16
C LEU A 131 -6.50 -10.78 12.39
N GLY A 132 -6.96 -10.31 13.55
CA GLY A 132 -6.72 -10.96 14.81
C GLY A 132 -5.52 -10.34 15.52
N LYS A 133 -5.65 -10.18 16.81
CA LYS A 133 -4.68 -9.48 17.64
C LYS A 133 -3.27 -10.08 17.53
N ARG A 134 -3.19 -11.41 17.57
CA ARG A 134 -1.90 -12.10 17.53
C ARG A 134 -1.21 -11.95 16.18
N THR A 135 -1.97 -12.14 15.11
CA THR A 135 -1.45 -12.01 13.75
C THR A 135 -1.02 -10.57 13.48
N PHE A 136 -1.81 -9.61 13.95
CA PHE A 136 -1.48 -8.19 13.82
C PHE A 136 -0.15 -7.88 14.49
N ARG A 137 0.03 -8.32 15.75
CA ARG A 137 1.26 -8.07 16.48
C ARG A 137 2.48 -8.68 15.80
N LYS A 138 2.34 -9.90 15.28
CA LYS A 138 3.43 -10.56 14.58
C LYS A 138 3.82 -9.79 13.34
N ALA A 139 2.84 -9.31 12.59
CA ALA A 139 3.09 -8.53 11.37
C ALA A 139 3.83 -7.25 11.70
N VAL A 140 3.34 -6.49 12.69
CA VAL A 140 3.97 -5.24 13.10
C VAL A 140 5.40 -5.48 13.56
N LYS A 141 5.61 -6.51 14.36
CA LYS A 141 6.95 -6.84 14.86
C LYS A 141 7.90 -7.11 13.70
N ARG A 142 7.47 -7.92 12.73
CA ARG A 142 8.31 -8.24 11.58
C ARG A 142 8.65 -7.02 10.74
N ILE A 143 7.67 -6.16 10.53
CA ILE A 143 7.88 -4.93 9.77
C ILE A 143 8.92 -4.04 10.48
N ARG A 144 8.81 -3.92 11.81
CA ARG A 144 9.68 -3.06 12.59
C ARG A 144 11.08 -3.61 12.80
N GLU A 145 11.25 -4.93 12.75
CA GLU A 145 12.56 -5.55 12.92
C GLU A 145 13.52 -5.20 11.79
N ASN A 146 13.00 -5.07 10.59
CA ASN A 146 13.84 -4.83 9.43
C ASN A 146 13.10 -3.96 8.42
N PRO A 147 12.78 -2.71 8.79
CA PRO A 147 11.97 -1.85 7.94
C PRO A 147 12.71 -1.46 6.66
N PRO A 148 12.05 -1.53 5.51
CA PRO A 148 12.67 -1.14 4.24
C PRO A 148 12.71 0.38 4.06
N CYS A 149 11.94 1.13 4.86
CA CYS A 149 11.74 2.57 4.73
C CYS A 149 11.07 3.07 6.00
N LEU A 150 10.58 4.31 5.97
CA LEU A 150 9.73 4.80 7.06
C LEU A 150 8.47 3.96 7.15
N VAL A 151 8.04 3.67 8.36
CA VAL A 151 6.88 2.81 8.60
C VAL A 151 5.90 3.53 9.53
N TRP A 152 4.63 3.48 9.17
CA TRP A 152 3.54 4.01 9.99
C TRP A 152 2.57 2.88 10.31
N VAL A 153 2.21 2.76 11.59
CA VAL A 153 1.25 1.78 12.09
C VAL A 153 0.27 2.52 12.97
N PRO A 154 -1.04 2.23 12.88
CA PRO A 154 -2.02 2.91 13.73
C PRO A 154 -1.70 2.71 15.21
N ALA A 155 -1.93 3.75 16.00
CA ALA A 155 -1.77 3.65 17.45
C ALA A 155 -2.79 2.69 18.05
N ASP A 156 -2.41 2.07 19.15
CA ASP A 156 -3.29 1.15 19.87
C ASP A 156 -4.47 1.87 20.51
#